data_8609aa5136db536a9ce9b572124aa087
#
_entry.id   8609aa5136db536a9ce9b572124aa087
#
_cell.length_a   1.000
_cell.length_b   1.000
_cell.length_c   1.000
_cell.angle_alpha   90.00
_cell.angle_beta   90.00
_cell.angle_gamma   90.00
#
_symmetry.space_group_name_H-M   'P 1'
#
loop_
_entity.id
_entity.type
_entity.pdbx_description
1 polymer ?
#
loop_
_entity_poly.entity_id
_entity_poly.type
_entity_poly.pdbx_seq_one_letter_code
_entity_poly.pdbx_strand_id
1 'polypeptide(L)'
;IESAGRPHVYRKGRKVLDAAPGTTTRVNGGGWCRPASELNVLIGSSADGASFPGPFAINVTNGIELGSAYPHPYFGVDGTGQPYSFHGGGIMSAFVDGSARFLNESLDIRVLARLISRDGSEVQLEGGF
;
A
#
# COMPACT_ATOMS: atom_id res chain seq x y z
N ILE A 1 7.57 3.24 5.02
CA ILE A 1 6.62 3.63 3.95
C ILE A 1 5.30 4.03 4.58
N GLU A 2 4.74 5.15 4.13
CA GLU A 2 3.41 5.58 4.55
C GLU A 2 2.33 4.61 4.04
N SER A 3 1.35 4.36 4.89
CA SER A 3 0.16 3.58 4.55
C SER A 3 -1.05 4.15 5.31
N ALA A 4 -1.55 5.25 4.79
CA ALA A 4 -2.59 6.05 5.40
C ALA A 4 -4.02 5.53 5.14
N GLY A 5 -5.00 6.09 5.86
CA GLY A 5 -6.43 5.87 5.63
C GLY A 5 -7.03 4.64 6.32
N ARG A 6 -6.22 3.79 6.92
CA ARG A 6 -6.71 2.55 7.57
C ARG A 6 -7.63 2.84 8.77
N PRO A 7 -8.61 2.02 9.02
CA PRO A 7 -8.90 0.71 8.40
C PRO A 7 -9.77 0.76 7.14
N HIS A 8 -10.11 1.93 6.63
CA HIS A 8 -10.98 2.04 5.46
C HIS A 8 -10.21 1.90 4.14
N VAL A 9 -10.89 1.42 3.10
CA VAL A 9 -10.35 1.41 1.75
C VAL A 9 -10.47 2.80 1.14
N TYR A 10 -9.38 3.26 0.57
CA TYR A 10 -9.34 4.47 -0.25
C TYR A 10 -8.84 4.14 -1.66
N ARG A 11 -9.39 4.81 -2.64
CA ARG A 11 -8.94 4.76 -4.04
C ARG A 11 -8.85 6.18 -4.57
N LYS A 12 -7.68 6.58 -5.03
CA LYS A 12 -7.43 7.94 -5.58
C LYS A 12 -8.00 9.06 -4.70
N GLY A 13 -7.65 9.04 -3.43
CA GLY A 13 -8.07 10.05 -2.46
C GLY A 13 -9.52 9.93 -1.96
N ARG A 14 -10.31 9.01 -2.49
CA ARG A 14 -11.72 8.84 -2.10
C ARG A 14 -11.92 7.59 -1.27
N LYS A 15 -12.65 7.72 -0.18
CA LYS A 15 -13.09 6.58 0.61
C LYS A 15 -14.07 5.74 -0.20
N VAL A 16 -13.79 4.44 -0.28
CA VAL A 16 -14.72 3.47 -0.86
C VAL A 16 -15.79 3.19 0.18
N LEU A 17 -17.05 3.44 -0.19
CA LEU A 17 -18.19 3.19 0.68
C LEU A 17 -18.52 1.71 0.69
N ASP A 18 -19.05 1.24 1.80
CA ASP A 18 -19.55 -0.12 1.92
C ASP A 18 -20.67 -0.36 0.90
N ALA A 19 -20.58 -1.47 0.18
CA ALA A 19 -21.51 -1.76 -0.92
C ALA A 19 -22.90 -2.13 -0.42
N ALA A 20 -23.02 -2.64 0.80
CA ALA A 20 -24.29 -2.97 1.46
C ALA A 20 -24.14 -2.97 2.98
N PRO A 21 -25.25 -2.84 3.74
CA PRO A 21 -25.22 -3.00 5.19
C PRO A 21 -24.65 -4.36 5.58
N GLY A 22 -23.66 -4.36 6.46
CA GLY A 22 -22.96 -5.58 6.91
C GLY A 22 -21.77 -6.02 6.07
N THR A 23 -21.51 -5.36 4.95
CA THR A 23 -20.24 -5.49 4.22
C THR A 23 -19.28 -4.40 4.67
N THR A 24 -18.06 -4.75 4.89
CA THR A 24 -17.02 -3.78 5.29
C THR A 24 -15.94 -3.69 4.24
N THR A 25 -15.76 -2.51 3.68
CA THR A 25 -14.58 -2.21 2.87
C THR A 25 -13.42 -1.84 3.79
N ARG A 26 -12.74 -2.87 4.28
CA ARG A 26 -11.61 -2.70 5.19
C ARG A 26 -10.32 -3.20 4.58
N VAL A 27 -9.26 -2.49 4.86
CA VAL A 27 -7.89 -2.96 4.73
C VAL A 27 -7.36 -3.34 6.10
N ASN A 28 -6.21 -3.98 6.14
CA ASN A 28 -5.54 -4.35 7.37
C ASN A 28 -5.58 -3.18 8.39
N GLY A 29 -6.21 -3.43 9.52
CA GLY A 29 -6.46 -2.42 10.54
C GLY A 29 -5.17 -1.83 11.09
N GLY A 30 -5.04 -0.51 10.97
CA GLY A 30 -3.87 0.22 11.44
C GLY A 30 -3.88 0.44 12.95
N GLY A 31 -2.77 0.12 13.56
CA GLY A 31 -2.37 0.68 14.84
C GLY A 31 -0.89 0.97 14.70
N TRP A 32 -0.45 2.14 15.07
CA TRP A 32 0.93 2.58 14.89
C TRP A 32 2.00 1.65 15.51
N CYS A 33 1.62 0.82 16.45
CA CYS A 33 2.51 -0.14 17.11
C CYS A 33 2.18 -1.61 16.77
N ARG A 34 1.34 -1.83 15.77
CA ARG A 34 0.86 -3.17 15.45
C ARG A 34 1.68 -3.78 14.32
N PRO A 35 2.34 -4.95 14.51
CA PRO A 35 3.13 -5.59 13.45
C PRO A 35 2.36 -5.82 12.15
N ALA A 36 1.07 -6.19 12.27
CA ALA A 36 0.19 -6.41 11.12
C ALA A 36 -0.25 -5.12 10.41
N SER A 37 0.19 -3.95 10.85
CA SER A 37 -0.07 -2.67 10.16
C SER A 37 0.93 -2.38 9.06
N GLU A 38 1.94 -3.20 8.92
CA GLU A 38 3.01 -3.04 7.96
C GLU A 38 2.59 -3.49 6.56
N LEU A 39 3.36 -3.04 5.59
CA LEU A 39 3.24 -3.45 4.21
C LEU A 39 3.88 -4.83 4.03
N ASN A 40 3.10 -5.88 4.21
CA ASN A 40 3.61 -7.25 4.12
C ASN A 40 3.75 -7.75 2.69
N VAL A 41 2.96 -7.19 1.77
CA VAL A 41 2.93 -7.62 0.37
C VAL A 41 2.75 -6.41 -0.54
N LEU A 42 3.69 -6.21 -1.45
CA LEU A 42 3.56 -5.24 -2.52
C LEU A 42 2.93 -5.92 -3.75
N ILE A 43 1.69 -5.60 -4.04
CA ILE A 43 0.96 -6.24 -5.14
C ILE A 43 0.75 -5.26 -6.30
N GLY A 44 0.59 -3.97 -6.00
CA GLY A 44 0.18 -2.99 -6.98
C GLY A 44 -1.26 -3.18 -7.46
N SER A 45 -1.75 -2.24 -8.23
CA SER A 45 -3.12 -2.25 -8.72
C SER A 45 -3.24 -1.74 -10.15
N SER A 46 -4.42 -1.91 -10.74
CA SER A 46 -4.84 -1.17 -11.92
C SER A 46 -4.88 0.34 -11.64
N ALA A 47 -4.93 1.14 -12.70
CA ALA A 47 -4.92 2.60 -12.60
C ALA A 47 -6.11 3.19 -11.79
N ASP A 48 -7.21 2.48 -11.69
CA ASP A 48 -8.38 2.86 -10.87
C ASP A 48 -8.36 2.27 -9.44
N GLY A 49 -7.38 1.41 -9.14
CA GLY A 49 -7.25 0.74 -7.84
C GLY A 49 -8.29 -0.37 -7.59
N ALA A 50 -8.99 -0.83 -8.61
CA ALA A 50 -10.06 -1.81 -8.45
C ALA A 50 -9.61 -3.25 -8.70
N SER A 51 -8.56 -3.45 -9.49
CA SER A 51 -8.05 -4.79 -9.85
C SER A 51 -6.61 -4.98 -9.38
N PHE A 52 -6.28 -6.22 -9.04
CA PHE A 52 -4.97 -6.65 -8.55
C PHE A 52 -4.56 -7.98 -9.18
N PRO A 53 -3.26 -8.23 -9.42
CA PRO A 53 -2.15 -7.28 -9.29
C PRO A 53 -2.13 -6.25 -10.41
N GLY A 54 -1.25 -5.23 -10.29
CA GLY A 54 -1.09 -4.20 -11.33
C GLY A 54 0.18 -3.38 -11.20
N PRO A 55 0.45 -2.51 -12.18
CA PRO A 55 1.71 -1.77 -12.25
C PRO A 55 1.79 -0.57 -11.30
N PHE A 56 0.67 -0.11 -10.76
CA PHE A 56 0.63 1.08 -9.92
C PHE A 56 0.73 0.72 -8.45
N ALA A 57 1.80 1.16 -7.80
CA ALA A 57 2.12 0.78 -6.43
C ALA A 57 1.79 1.85 -5.39
N ILE A 58 1.80 3.12 -5.77
CA ILE A 58 1.73 4.26 -4.84
C ILE A 58 0.47 5.07 -5.09
N ASN A 59 -0.23 5.45 -4.02
CA ASN A 59 -1.36 6.38 -4.00
C ASN A 59 -2.60 6.02 -4.83
N VAL A 60 -2.65 4.85 -5.44
CA VAL A 60 -3.87 4.44 -6.16
C VAL A 60 -4.88 3.82 -5.21
N THR A 61 -4.43 2.91 -4.35
CA THR A 61 -5.26 2.36 -3.26
C THR A 61 -4.40 2.08 -2.03
N ASN A 62 -4.98 2.18 -0.85
CA ASN A 62 -4.27 1.86 0.39
C ASN A 62 -4.34 0.38 0.78
N GLY A 63 -5.00 -0.45 0.01
CA GLY A 63 -5.03 -1.88 0.25
C GLY A 63 -6.05 -2.65 -0.57
N ILE A 64 -5.94 -3.96 -0.44
CA ILE A 64 -6.85 -4.92 -1.05
C ILE A 64 -7.82 -5.37 0.02
N GLU A 65 -9.07 -5.31 -0.32
CA GLU A 65 -10.13 -5.98 0.40
C GLU A 65 -10.09 -7.47 0.04
N LEU A 66 -9.85 -8.33 1.01
CA LEU A 66 -9.84 -9.78 0.79
C LEU A 66 -11.24 -10.40 0.85
N GLY A 67 -12.26 -9.57 0.81
CA GLY A 67 -13.63 -9.85 0.39
C GLY A 67 -14.34 -11.03 1.03
N SER A 68 -14.12 -11.32 2.31
CA SER A 68 -14.93 -12.34 2.97
C SER A 68 -14.81 -12.26 4.50
N ALA A 69 -15.05 -13.29 5.19
CA ALA A 69 -15.17 -13.32 6.64
C ALA A 69 -14.01 -12.62 7.36
N TYR A 70 -14.32 -11.61 8.15
CA TYR A 70 -13.43 -11.09 9.18
C TYR A 70 -13.54 -11.95 10.44
N PRO A 71 -12.46 -12.32 11.10
CA PRO A 71 -11.06 -12.06 10.73
C PRO A 71 -10.55 -12.99 9.62
N HIS A 72 -9.64 -12.49 8.78
CA HIS A 72 -9.01 -13.30 7.74
C HIS A 72 -8.14 -14.40 8.35
N PRO A 73 -8.21 -15.68 7.87
CA PRO A 73 -7.52 -16.80 8.51
C PRO A 73 -6.00 -16.66 8.58
N TYR A 74 -5.39 -15.93 7.65
CA TYR A 74 -3.93 -15.74 7.62
C TYR A 74 -3.48 -14.39 8.17
N PHE A 75 -4.26 -13.34 7.98
CA PHE A 75 -3.87 -11.98 8.35
C PHE A 75 -4.62 -11.46 9.57
N GLY A 76 -5.63 -12.16 10.04
CA GLY A 76 -6.47 -11.74 11.16
C GLY A 76 -7.36 -10.53 10.89
N VAL A 77 -7.28 -9.96 9.68
CA VAL A 77 -8.01 -8.77 9.24
C VAL A 77 -8.33 -8.88 7.75
N ASP A 78 -9.27 -8.10 7.28
CA ASP A 78 -9.58 -7.99 5.85
C ASP A 78 -8.52 -7.14 5.14
N GLY A 79 -7.97 -7.68 4.09
CA GLY A 79 -7.11 -6.95 3.18
C GLY A 79 -5.65 -6.76 3.62
N THR A 80 -4.87 -6.19 2.73
CA THR A 80 -3.45 -5.90 2.92
C THR A 80 -3.18 -4.43 2.65
N GLY A 81 -2.29 -3.81 3.44
CA GLY A 81 -1.88 -2.43 3.21
C GLY A 81 -1.05 -2.29 1.95
N GLN A 82 -1.25 -1.17 1.25
CA GLN A 82 -0.41 -0.74 0.14
C GLN A 82 0.15 0.65 0.43
N PRO A 83 1.25 1.07 -0.23
CA PRO A 83 1.83 2.39 -0.09
C PRO A 83 0.82 3.48 -0.45
N TYR A 84 0.44 4.28 0.54
CA TYR A 84 -0.61 5.27 0.36
C TYR A 84 -0.47 6.44 1.33
N SER A 85 -0.68 7.64 0.81
CA SER A 85 -0.78 8.86 1.59
C SER A 85 -1.92 9.74 1.09
N PHE A 86 -2.27 10.75 1.86
CA PHE A 86 -3.13 11.84 1.41
C PHE A 86 -2.33 13.03 0.86
N HIS A 87 -1.00 12.91 0.80
CA HIS A 87 -0.14 13.89 0.14
C HIS A 87 -0.28 13.79 -1.39
N GLY A 88 -0.32 14.92 -2.05
CA GLY A 88 -0.31 14.94 -3.52
C GLY A 88 1.03 14.45 -4.07
N GLY A 89 0.96 13.58 -5.08
CA GLY A 89 2.10 13.19 -5.90
C GLY A 89 2.98 12.06 -5.36
N GLY A 90 2.78 11.56 -4.13
CA GLY A 90 3.62 10.47 -3.64
C GLY A 90 3.50 10.19 -2.14
N ILE A 91 4.47 9.48 -1.61
CA ILE A 91 4.55 9.03 -0.22
C ILE A 91 5.90 9.36 0.41
N MET A 92 5.93 9.49 1.73
CA MET A 92 7.20 9.53 2.48
C MET A 92 7.65 8.12 2.86
N SER A 93 8.94 7.86 2.72
CA SER A 93 9.55 6.59 3.10
C SER A 93 10.81 6.83 3.92
N ALA A 94 10.94 6.11 5.02
CA ALA A 94 12.18 6.05 5.78
C ALA A 94 13.00 4.83 5.33
N PHE A 95 14.28 5.01 5.19
CA PHE A 95 15.24 3.98 4.79
C PHE A 95 16.05 3.51 6.00
N VAL A 96 16.62 2.32 5.89
CA VAL A 96 17.42 1.72 6.97
C VAL A 96 18.73 2.47 7.27
N ASP A 97 19.18 3.33 6.34
CA ASP A 97 20.33 4.24 6.54
C ASP A 97 19.94 5.50 7.35
N GLY A 98 18.70 5.59 7.80
CA GLY A 98 18.15 6.73 8.53
C GLY A 98 17.68 7.89 7.65
N SER A 99 17.83 7.82 6.34
CA SER A 99 17.31 8.85 5.44
C SER A 99 15.79 8.75 5.29
N ALA A 100 15.15 9.89 5.01
CA ALA A 100 13.75 9.95 4.63
C ALA A 100 13.65 10.57 3.22
N ARG A 101 12.87 9.95 2.36
CA ARG A 101 12.72 10.40 0.97
C ARG A 101 11.26 10.40 0.55
N PHE A 102 10.93 11.34 -0.31
CA PHE A 102 9.64 11.37 -1.00
C PHE A 102 9.73 10.49 -2.25
N LEU A 103 8.84 9.52 -2.36
CA LEU A 103 8.72 8.64 -3.52
C LEU A 103 7.51 9.06 -4.34
N ASN A 104 7.75 9.38 -5.60
CA ASN A 104 6.71 9.85 -6.51
C ASN A 104 5.71 8.72 -6.86
N GLU A 105 4.45 9.04 -7.00
CA GLU A 105 3.39 8.08 -7.33
C GLU A 105 3.51 7.47 -8.74
N SER A 106 4.29 8.10 -9.63
CA SER A 106 4.60 7.56 -10.96
C SER A 106 5.72 6.51 -10.94
N LEU A 107 6.32 6.23 -9.77
CA LEU A 107 7.39 5.26 -9.66
C LEU A 107 6.90 3.86 -10.07
N ASP A 108 7.65 3.24 -10.98
CA ASP A 108 7.36 1.87 -11.41
C ASP A 108 7.43 0.90 -10.22
N ILE A 109 6.47 -0.01 -10.13
CA ILE A 109 6.39 -0.99 -9.04
C ILE A 109 7.66 -1.84 -8.91
N ARG A 110 8.37 -2.10 -10.01
CA ARG A 110 9.62 -2.86 -10.00
C ARG A 110 10.75 -2.08 -9.34
N VAL A 111 10.76 -0.77 -9.54
CA VAL A 111 11.72 0.12 -8.87
C VAL A 111 11.42 0.17 -7.38
N LEU A 112 10.15 0.32 -7.01
CA LEU A 112 9.75 0.28 -5.60
C LEU A 112 10.10 -1.07 -4.95
N ALA A 113 9.85 -2.19 -5.64
CA ALA A 113 10.22 -3.52 -5.13
C ALA A 113 11.72 -3.64 -4.85
N ARG A 114 12.57 -3.09 -5.73
CA ARG A 114 14.03 -3.05 -5.51
C ARG A 114 14.42 -2.19 -4.31
N LEU A 115 13.73 -1.08 -4.08
CA LEU A 115 14.01 -0.20 -2.93
C LEU A 115 13.64 -0.84 -1.58
N ILE A 116 12.70 -1.77 -1.55
CA ILE A 116 12.30 -2.47 -0.32
C ILE A 116 13.03 -3.81 -0.14
N SER A 117 13.73 -4.28 -1.14
CA SER A 117 14.55 -5.48 -1.08
C SER A 117 15.78 -5.23 -0.20
N ARG A 118 16.12 -6.21 0.65
CA ARG A 118 17.27 -6.09 1.55
C ARG A 118 18.59 -6.42 0.88
N ASP A 119 18.60 -7.38 -0.01
CA ASP A 119 19.85 -7.99 -0.53
C ASP A 119 19.63 -8.59 -1.93
N GLY A 120 18.84 -7.90 -2.74
CA GLY A 120 18.52 -8.35 -4.09
C GLY A 120 19.63 -8.14 -5.11
N SER A 121 20.76 -7.52 -4.72
CA SER A 121 21.84 -7.12 -5.64
C SER A 121 21.36 -6.38 -6.88
N GLU A 122 20.26 -5.67 -6.74
CA GLU A 122 19.57 -5.01 -7.84
C GLU A 122 20.32 -3.73 -8.22
N VAL A 123 20.71 -3.65 -9.46
CA VAL A 123 21.34 -2.44 -10.01
C VAL A 123 20.29 -1.32 -10.01
N GLN A 124 20.56 -0.27 -9.25
CA GLN A 124 19.82 0.97 -9.40
C GLN A 124 20.21 1.58 -10.75
N LEU A 125 19.26 1.63 -11.67
CA LEU A 125 19.45 2.40 -12.88
C LEU A 125 19.62 3.86 -12.45
N GLU A 126 20.76 4.46 -12.80
CA GLU A 126 21.03 5.87 -12.57
C GLU A 126 19.96 6.71 -13.25
N GLY A 127 19.15 7.33 -12.45
CA GLY A 127 18.05 8.18 -12.91
C GLY A 127 17.25 8.64 -11.70
N GLY A 128 17.77 9.65 -11.03
CA GLY A 128 17.35 10.25 -9.76
C GLY A 128 15.90 10.06 -9.31
N PHE A 129 15.79 9.80 -8.03
CA PHE A 129 14.58 9.99 -7.24
C PHE A 129 14.43 11.48 -6.91
#